data_d41eb4581e38a1bbdb65e1e063bb088b
#
_entry.id   d41eb4581e38a1bbdb65e1e063bb088b
#
_cell.length_a   1.000
_cell.length_b   1.000
_cell.length_c   1.000
_cell.angle_alpha   90.00
_cell.angle_beta   90.00
_cell.angle_gamma   90.00
#
_symmetry.space_group_name_H-M   'P 1'
#
loop_
_entity.id
_entity.type
_entity.pdbx_description
1 polymer ?
#
loop_
_entity_poly.entity_id
_entity_poly.type
_entity_poly.pdbx_seq_one_letter_code
_entity_poly.pdbx_strand_id
1 'polypeptide(L)'
;VAEAVHSPARFRVESIRHDGVTDPAEVLDIDVIHDLAIIRSAPLRGVERSGHESQATYLSLGHSDFSKGTRIFSMGNPFDLGMSIVEGIYNGLMEDSLYKKILFSGSINPGMSGGPALNKAGEVIGINVSTAGNEVSFLVPVEHLAQLHARVPAAPDPLGMSGTRWKKRIGEQLTENQDQYVKRLLDPAWNALVVGEAKVPGELLNVFKCW
;
A
#
# COMPACT_ATOMS: atom_id res chain seq x y z
N VAL A 1 3.05 3.65 11.45
CA VAL A 1 3.41 4.85 10.64
C VAL A 1 2.34 5.93 10.79
N ALA A 2 1.04 5.63 10.61
CA ALA A 2 -0.03 6.63 10.70
C ALA A 2 -0.02 7.41 12.03
N GLU A 3 0.17 6.74 13.16
CA GLU A 3 0.24 7.39 14.48
C GLU A 3 1.48 8.28 14.63
N ALA A 4 2.62 7.85 14.12
CA ALA A 4 3.86 8.63 14.12
C ALA A 4 3.73 9.91 13.26
N VAL A 5 3.03 9.82 12.15
CA VAL A 5 2.73 10.97 11.28
C VAL A 5 1.76 11.94 11.95
N HIS A 6 0.74 11.43 12.65
CA HIS A 6 -0.25 12.26 13.31
C HIS A 6 0.27 12.94 14.59
N SER A 7 1.14 12.28 15.33
CA SER A 7 1.68 12.74 16.61
C SER A 7 3.19 12.46 16.72
N PRO A 8 4.02 13.12 15.91
CA PRO A 8 5.46 12.79 15.80
C PRO A 8 6.24 13.00 17.10
N ALA A 9 5.73 13.82 18.02
CA ALA A 9 6.35 13.99 19.35
C ALA A 9 6.14 12.80 20.29
N ARG A 10 5.18 11.91 20.01
CA ARG A 10 4.79 10.78 20.86
C ARG A 10 5.19 9.43 20.30
N PHE A 11 5.35 9.33 18.97
CA PHE A 11 5.61 8.07 18.27
C PHE A 11 6.87 8.19 17.44
N ARG A 12 7.68 7.14 17.43
CA ARG A 12 8.84 6.98 16.56
C ARG A 12 8.59 5.84 15.60
N VAL A 13 9.15 5.95 14.42
CA VAL A 13 9.25 4.84 13.47
C VAL A 13 10.65 4.28 13.57
N GLU A 14 10.76 3.00 13.74
CA GLU A 14 12.03 2.28 13.82
C GLU A 14 12.00 1.11 12.83
N SER A 15 13.15 0.78 12.29
CA SER A 15 13.35 -0.41 11.48
C SER A 15 14.21 -1.39 12.26
N ILE A 16 13.76 -2.64 12.32
CA ILE A 16 14.52 -3.74 12.93
C ILE A 16 15.05 -4.60 11.78
N ARG A 17 16.36 -4.72 11.70
CA ARG A 17 17.01 -5.55 10.69
C ARG A 17 17.00 -7.02 11.09
N HIS A 18 17.34 -7.90 10.13
CA HIS A 18 17.43 -9.36 10.34
C HIS A 18 18.43 -9.78 11.42
N ASP A 19 19.43 -8.93 11.70
CA ASP A 19 20.44 -9.13 12.77
C ASP A 19 19.97 -8.59 14.13
N GLY A 20 18.71 -8.11 14.24
CA GLY A 20 18.12 -7.57 15.45
C GLY A 20 18.50 -6.11 15.75
N VAL A 21 19.33 -5.48 14.92
CA VAL A 21 19.69 -4.07 15.12
C VAL A 21 18.50 -3.18 14.78
N THR A 22 18.19 -2.27 15.70
CA THR A 22 17.12 -1.29 15.57
C THR A 22 17.69 0.05 15.15
N ASP A 23 17.24 0.58 14.03
CA ASP A 23 17.62 1.89 13.52
C ASP A 23 16.40 2.82 13.48
N PRO A 24 16.56 4.13 13.79
CA PRO A 24 15.49 5.09 13.59
C PRO A 24 15.16 5.19 12.11
N ALA A 25 13.88 5.33 11.81
CA ALA A 25 13.40 5.50 10.44
C ALA A 25 12.62 6.81 10.29
N GLU A 26 12.75 7.42 9.14
CA GLU A 26 12.03 8.64 8.76
C GLU A 26 10.94 8.30 7.75
N VAL A 27 9.75 8.85 7.95
CA VAL A 27 8.67 8.77 6.96
C VAL A 27 8.91 9.83 5.90
N LEU A 28 9.07 9.43 4.66
CA LEU A 28 9.36 10.32 3.53
C LEU A 28 8.09 10.84 2.85
N ASP A 29 7.14 9.95 2.56
CA ASP A 29 5.81 10.30 2.04
C ASP A 29 4.79 9.22 2.40
N ILE A 30 3.51 9.56 2.29
CA ILE A 30 2.38 8.66 2.55
C ILE A 30 1.34 8.78 1.45
N ASP A 31 0.62 7.69 1.25
CA ASP A 31 -0.61 7.61 0.47
C ASP A 31 -1.70 7.04 1.36
N VAL A 32 -2.55 7.94 1.90
CA VAL A 32 -3.61 7.53 2.84
C VAL A 32 -4.78 6.85 2.14
N ILE A 33 -4.87 6.98 0.82
CA ILE A 33 -5.94 6.39 0.03
C ILE A 33 -5.66 4.90 -0.20
N HIS A 34 -4.39 4.54 -0.44
CA HIS A 34 -3.98 3.17 -0.71
C HIS A 34 -3.27 2.49 0.47
N ASP A 35 -3.21 3.18 1.63
CA ASP A 35 -2.56 2.66 2.85
C ASP A 35 -1.07 2.33 2.65
N LEU A 36 -0.34 3.25 2.01
CA LEU A 36 1.09 3.11 1.75
C LEU A 36 1.90 4.21 2.45
N ALA A 37 3.12 3.88 2.83
CA ALA A 37 4.12 4.83 3.29
C ALA A 37 5.50 4.45 2.78
N ILE A 38 6.32 5.45 2.47
CA ILE A 38 7.75 5.26 2.21
C ILE A 38 8.51 5.73 3.43
N ILE A 39 9.33 4.83 3.96
CA ILE A 39 10.23 5.09 5.07
C ILE A 39 11.67 4.94 4.61
N ARG A 40 12.56 5.69 5.25
CA ARG A 40 14.01 5.58 5.08
C ARG A 40 14.63 5.28 6.43
N SER A 41 15.32 4.17 6.54
CA SER A 41 16.16 3.88 7.71
C SER A 41 17.38 4.80 7.70
N ALA A 42 17.82 5.25 8.87
CA ALA A 42 19.04 6.01 9.00
C ALA A 42 20.23 5.16 8.50
N PRO A 43 21.21 5.77 7.81
CA PRO A 43 22.45 5.07 7.52
C PRO A 43 23.09 4.65 8.84
N LEU A 44 23.58 3.42 8.89
CA LEU A 44 24.25 2.85 10.04
C LEU A 44 25.38 3.76 10.53
N ARG A 45 25.17 4.48 11.64
CA ARG A 45 26.27 5.19 12.30
C ARG A 45 27.08 4.15 13.06
N GLY A 46 28.36 4.00 12.69
CA GLY A 46 29.33 3.26 13.49
C GLY A 46 29.56 1.80 13.13
N VAL A 47 28.95 1.27 12.09
CA VAL A 47 29.48 0.04 11.48
C VAL A 47 30.58 0.48 10.50
N GLU A 48 31.83 0.46 10.97
CA GLU A 48 32.97 0.39 10.05
C GLU A 48 32.69 -0.83 9.17
N ARG A 49 32.40 -0.58 7.91
CA ARG A 49 32.26 -1.64 6.92
C ARG A 49 33.60 -2.37 6.87
N SER A 50 33.65 -3.54 7.49
CA SER A 50 34.78 -4.45 7.29
C SER A 50 34.82 -4.80 5.81
N GLY A 51 35.53 -4.00 5.02
CA GLY A 51 36.06 -4.28 3.69
C GLY A 51 35.14 -4.79 2.57
N HIS A 52 33.89 -5.10 2.85
CA HIS A 52 32.89 -5.48 1.84
C HIS A 52 31.83 -4.37 1.82
N GLU A 53 31.82 -3.57 0.77
CA GLU A 53 30.67 -2.74 0.44
C GLU A 53 29.46 -3.67 0.30
N SER A 54 28.69 -3.78 1.34
CA SER A 54 27.40 -4.44 1.30
C SER A 54 26.52 -3.57 0.42
N GLN A 55 26.57 -3.81 -0.88
CA GLN A 55 25.64 -3.20 -1.83
C GLN A 55 24.26 -3.60 -1.36
N ALA A 56 23.46 -2.62 -0.93
CA ALA A 56 22.10 -2.88 -0.48
C ALA A 56 21.36 -3.56 -1.66
N THR A 57 20.98 -4.81 -1.44
CA THR A 57 20.17 -5.54 -2.40
C THR A 57 18.77 -4.97 -2.35
N TYR A 58 18.23 -4.58 -3.47
CA TYR A 58 16.85 -4.08 -3.59
C TYR A 58 16.03 -4.97 -4.52
N LEU A 59 14.73 -4.98 -4.31
CA LEU A 59 13.79 -5.65 -5.20
C LEU A 59 13.37 -4.67 -6.31
N SER A 60 13.35 -5.16 -7.54
CA SER A 60 12.83 -4.38 -8.67
C SER A 60 11.31 -4.30 -8.60
N LEU A 61 10.75 -3.15 -8.97
CA LEU A 61 9.33 -3.01 -9.15
C LEU A 61 8.94 -3.56 -10.52
N GLY A 62 7.97 -4.46 -10.54
CA GLY A 62 7.36 -5.02 -11.74
C GLY A 62 6.07 -4.29 -12.10
N HIS A 63 5.05 -5.06 -12.50
CA HIS A 63 3.69 -4.61 -12.78
C HIS A 63 2.68 -5.54 -12.10
N SER A 64 1.45 -5.10 -11.93
CA SER A 64 0.41 -5.88 -11.24
C SER A 64 -0.62 -6.51 -12.18
N ASP A 65 -0.48 -6.35 -13.50
CA ASP A 65 -1.41 -6.92 -14.49
C ASP A 65 -0.98 -8.33 -14.90
N PHE A 66 -1.63 -9.33 -14.32
CA PHE A 66 -1.43 -10.73 -14.60
C PHE A 66 -2.76 -11.42 -14.91
N SER A 67 -2.69 -12.55 -15.60
CA SER A 67 -3.84 -13.43 -15.77
C SER A 67 -4.24 -14.06 -14.44
N LYS A 68 -5.56 -14.12 -14.17
CA LYS A 68 -6.09 -14.88 -13.02
C LYS A 68 -5.54 -16.32 -13.08
N GLY A 69 -5.11 -16.84 -11.93
CA GLY A 69 -4.45 -18.16 -11.84
C GLY A 69 -2.92 -18.10 -11.81
N THR A 70 -2.31 -16.92 -12.00
CA THR A 70 -0.86 -16.78 -11.90
C THR A 70 -0.39 -16.98 -10.46
N ARG A 71 0.69 -17.76 -10.28
CA ARG A 71 1.33 -17.91 -8.96
C ARG A 71 2.13 -16.68 -8.60
N ILE A 72 1.94 -16.23 -7.38
CA ILE A 72 2.66 -15.10 -6.77
C ILE A 72 3.08 -15.47 -5.34
N PHE A 73 4.04 -14.75 -4.79
CA PHE A 73 4.70 -15.07 -3.53
C PHE A 73 4.67 -13.84 -2.62
N SER A 74 3.95 -13.93 -1.51
CA SER A 74 3.92 -12.92 -0.46
C SER A 74 5.04 -13.18 0.55
N MET A 75 5.78 -12.14 0.94
CA MET A 75 6.84 -12.22 1.95
C MET A 75 6.50 -11.37 3.16
N GLY A 76 6.94 -11.80 4.33
CA GLY A 76 6.79 -11.06 5.57
C GLY A 76 7.25 -11.85 6.79
N ASN A 77 7.10 -11.24 7.97
CA ASN A 77 7.47 -11.86 9.26
C ASN A 77 6.20 -12.09 10.11
N PRO A 78 5.43 -13.17 9.84
CA PRO A 78 4.17 -13.41 10.52
C PRO A 78 4.41 -13.66 12.02
N PHE A 79 3.70 -12.91 12.87
CA PHE A 79 3.74 -13.06 14.32
C PHE A 79 5.14 -12.96 14.94
N ASP A 80 6.08 -12.32 14.24
CA ASP A 80 7.51 -12.24 14.63
C ASP A 80 8.19 -13.63 14.78
N LEU A 81 7.73 -14.59 13.98
CA LEU A 81 8.27 -15.95 13.98
C LEU A 81 9.41 -16.16 12.97
N GLY A 82 9.79 -15.12 12.25
CA GLY A 82 10.80 -15.14 11.20
C GLY A 82 10.23 -14.92 9.80
N MET A 83 11.14 -14.55 8.88
CA MET A 83 10.77 -14.30 7.48
C MET A 83 10.16 -15.54 6.84
N SER A 84 8.99 -15.37 6.28
CA SER A 84 8.21 -16.42 5.62
C SER A 84 7.82 -16.02 4.21
N ILE A 85 7.73 -17.00 3.34
CA ILE A 85 7.22 -16.86 1.96
C ILE A 85 5.93 -17.67 1.87
N VAL A 86 4.85 -17.03 1.45
CA VAL A 86 3.55 -17.65 1.24
C VAL A 86 3.25 -17.65 -0.25
N GLU A 87 3.21 -18.84 -0.85
CA GLU A 87 2.75 -19.01 -2.23
C GLU A 87 1.23 -18.94 -2.29
N GLY A 88 0.70 -18.31 -3.32
CA GLY A 88 -0.74 -18.28 -3.60
C GLY A 88 -1.02 -17.82 -5.02
N ILE A 89 -2.27 -17.56 -5.30
CA ILE A 89 -2.78 -17.29 -6.64
C ILE A 89 -3.23 -15.83 -6.74
N TYR A 90 -2.86 -15.20 -7.85
CA TYR A 90 -3.40 -13.93 -8.28
C TYR A 90 -4.81 -14.15 -8.86
N ASN A 91 -5.84 -13.57 -8.24
CA ASN A 91 -7.23 -13.69 -8.67
C ASN A 91 -7.78 -12.43 -9.34
N GLY A 92 -6.90 -11.54 -9.78
CA GLY A 92 -7.28 -10.29 -10.41
C GLY A 92 -7.48 -9.16 -9.40
N LEU A 93 -7.96 -8.04 -9.90
CA LEU A 93 -8.34 -6.89 -9.05
C LEU A 93 -9.77 -7.08 -8.55
N MET A 94 -10.04 -6.59 -7.35
CA MET A 94 -11.40 -6.54 -6.81
C MET A 94 -12.32 -5.77 -7.75
N GLU A 95 -13.37 -6.40 -8.25
CA GLU A 95 -14.27 -5.83 -9.27
C GLU A 95 -15.18 -4.76 -8.66
N ASP A 96 -15.78 -5.06 -7.51
CA ASP A 96 -16.75 -4.20 -6.83
C ASP A 96 -16.10 -3.33 -5.74
N SER A 97 -14.91 -2.80 -5.99
CA SER A 97 -14.20 -1.93 -5.05
C SER A 97 -13.82 -0.61 -5.69
N LEU A 98 -14.00 0.46 -4.92
CA LEU A 98 -13.52 1.79 -5.30
C LEU A 98 -11.99 1.82 -5.46
N TYR A 99 -11.30 1.12 -4.56
CA TYR A 99 -9.86 1.00 -4.53
C TYR A 99 -9.48 -0.40 -4.94
N LYS A 100 -9.03 -0.54 -6.19
CA LYS A 100 -8.69 -1.82 -6.79
C LYS A 100 -7.50 -2.44 -6.05
N LYS A 101 -7.78 -3.42 -5.19
CA LYS A 101 -6.76 -4.25 -4.57
C LYS A 101 -6.65 -5.56 -5.33
N ILE A 102 -5.46 -6.14 -5.37
CA ILE A 102 -5.24 -7.49 -5.89
C ILE A 102 -5.85 -8.48 -4.90
N LEU A 103 -6.65 -9.40 -5.41
CA LEU A 103 -7.17 -10.53 -4.65
C LEU A 103 -6.16 -11.68 -4.71
N PHE A 104 -5.68 -12.11 -3.54
CA PHE A 104 -4.65 -13.12 -3.37
C PHE A 104 -5.15 -14.30 -2.55
N SER A 105 -5.05 -15.53 -3.09
CA SER A 105 -5.39 -16.78 -2.38
C SER A 105 -4.19 -17.31 -1.62
N GLY A 106 -3.76 -16.58 -0.62
CA GLY A 106 -2.70 -16.98 0.29
C GLY A 106 -2.89 -16.29 1.62
N SER A 107 -2.46 -16.90 2.70
CA SER A 107 -2.67 -16.38 4.04
C SER A 107 -1.69 -15.25 4.35
N ILE A 108 -2.20 -14.03 4.52
CA ILE A 108 -1.46 -12.91 5.08
C ILE A 108 -1.83 -12.81 6.56
N ASN A 109 -0.82 -12.85 7.41
CA ASN A 109 -0.98 -12.81 8.86
C ASN A 109 -0.40 -11.50 9.44
N PRO A 110 -0.77 -11.13 10.68
CA PRO A 110 -0.16 -10.00 11.38
C PRO A 110 1.37 -10.07 11.35
N GLY A 111 2.03 -8.96 11.01
CA GLY A 111 3.48 -8.89 10.80
C GLY A 111 3.89 -8.99 9.31
N MET A 112 3.01 -9.42 8.41
CA MET A 112 3.29 -9.47 6.96
C MET A 112 2.89 -8.19 6.23
N SER A 113 2.06 -7.32 6.82
CA SER A 113 1.65 -6.04 6.23
C SER A 113 2.85 -5.16 5.92
N GLY A 114 2.86 -4.52 4.75
CA GLY A 114 3.98 -3.74 4.22
C GLY A 114 5.05 -4.59 3.52
N GLY A 115 5.03 -5.91 3.66
CA GLY A 115 5.90 -6.82 2.91
C GLY A 115 5.52 -6.91 1.43
N PRO A 116 6.47 -7.28 0.56
CA PRO A 116 6.24 -7.39 -0.88
C PRO A 116 5.50 -8.67 -1.25
N ALA A 117 4.69 -8.58 -2.30
CA ALA A 117 4.28 -9.73 -3.09
C ALA A 117 5.06 -9.73 -4.40
N LEU A 118 5.60 -10.90 -4.77
CA LEU A 118 6.54 -11.07 -5.87
C LEU A 118 5.94 -11.95 -6.96
N ASN A 119 6.35 -11.71 -8.20
CA ASN A 119 6.18 -12.64 -9.30
C ASN A 119 7.31 -13.70 -9.30
N LYS A 120 7.29 -14.63 -10.24
CA LYS A 120 8.31 -15.68 -10.39
C LYS A 120 9.71 -15.14 -10.72
N ALA A 121 9.82 -13.93 -11.27
CA ALA A 121 11.09 -13.28 -11.56
C ALA A 121 11.68 -12.56 -10.34
N GLY A 122 10.96 -12.52 -9.19
CA GLY A 122 11.37 -11.81 -7.99
C GLY A 122 11.07 -10.32 -8.03
N GLU A 123 10.25 -9.86 -8.96
CA GLU A 123 9.83 -8.46 -9.05
C GLU A 123 8.61 -8.21 -8.16
N VAL A 124 8.57 -7.04 -7.53
CA VAL A 124 7.44 -6.62 -6.68
C VAL A 124 6.25 -6.28 -7.56
N ILE A 125 5.12 -6.93 -7.31
CA ILE A 125 3.85 -6.73 -8.02
C ILE A 125 2.78 -6.09 -7.14
N GLY A 126 2.99 -6.11 -5.84
CA GLY A 126 2.08 -5.53 -4.86
C GLY A 126 2.64 -5.53 -3.45
N ILE A 127 1.92 -4.88 -2.55
CA ILE A 127 2.27 -4.76 -1.14
C ILE A 127 1.16 -5.39 -0.29
N ASN A 128 1.55 -6.22 0.67
CA ASN A 128 0.62 -6.87 1.60
C ASN A 128 -0.08 -5.83 2.48
N VAL A 129 -1.40 -5.88 2.55
CA VAL A 129 -2.18 -4.91 3.36
C VAL A 129 -3.07 -5.58 4.37
N SER A 130 -3.93 -6.49 3.95
CA SER A 130 -4.97 -7.04 4.82
C SER A 130 -5.43 -8.43 4.38
N THR A 131 -6.15 -9.10 5.28
CA THR A 131 -6.79 -10.38 5.02
C THR A 131 -8.25 -10.31 5.46
N ALA A 132 -9.11 -11.08 4.81
CA ALA A 132 -10.47 -11.36 5.24
C ALA A 132 -10.58 -12.75 5.91
N GLY A 133 -9.45 -13.41 6.16
CA GLY A 133 -9.40 -14.79 6.66
C GLY A 133 -9.54 -15.83 5.53
N ASN A 134 -9.39 -17.11 5.88
CA ASN A 134 -9.59 -18.24 4.97
C ASN A 134 -8.93 -18.10 3.59
N GLU A 135 -7.64 -17.73 3.58
CA GLU A 135 -6.85 -17.56 2.33
C GLU A 135 -7.39 -16.48 1.37
N VAL A 136 -8.17 -15.54 1.88
CA VAL A 136 -8.61 -14.35 1.14
C VAL A 136 -7.81 -13.15 1.64
N SER A 137 -6.85 -12.71 0.87
CA SER A 137 -5.96 -11.61 1.21
C SER A 137 -5.92 -10.56 0.12
N PHE A 138 -5.51 -9.36 0.50
CA PHE A 138 -5.52 -8.19 -0.37
C PHE A 138 -4.14 -7.56 -0.42
N LEU A 139 -3.73 -7.20 -1.65
CA LEU A 139 -2.48 -6.50 -1.90
C LEU A 139 -2.79 -5.18 -2.58
N VAL A 140 -2.02 -4.15 -2.26
CA VAL A 140 -2.03 -2.90 -3.03
C VAL A 140 -1.19 -3.10 -4.28
N PRO A 141 -1.70 -2.81 -5.49
CA PRO A 141 -0.92 -2.86 -6.73
C PRO A 141 0.36 -2.03 -6.66
N VAL A 142 1.44 -2.54 -7.24
CA VAL A 142 2.77 -1.91 -7.20
C VAL A 142 2.80 -0.53 -7.85
N GLU A 143 1.90 -0.25 -8.78
CA GLU A 143 1.77 1.03 -9.46
C GLU A 143 1.53 2.19 -8.48
N HIS A 144 0.76 1.96 -7.41
CA HIS A 144 0.55 2.96 -6.35
C HIS A 144 1.83 3.22 -5.56
N LEU A 145 2.62 2.18 -5.30
CA LEU A 145 3.94 2.34 -4.68
C LEU A 145 4.90 3.11 -5.60
N ALA A 146 4.92 2.80 -6.89
CA ALA A 146 5.76 3.51 -7.87
C ALA A 146 5.39 5.00 -7.97
N GLN A 147 4.09 5.32 -7.98
CA GLN A 147 3.60 6.70 -7.95
C GLN A 147 3.98 7.43 -6.65
N LEU A 148 3.85 6.75 -5.50
CA LEU A 148 4.26 7.30 -4.22
C LEU A 148 5.77 7.57 -4.19
N HIS A 149 6.58 6.61 -4.65
CA HIS A 149 8.04 6.74 -4.73
C HIS A 149 8.48 7.90 -5.62
N ALA A 150 7.83 8.10 -6.77
CA ALA A 150 8.12 9.20 -7.68
C ALA A 150 7.88 10.60 -7.07
N ARG A 151 7.08 10.69 -6.01
CA ARG A 151 6.83 11.94 -5.27
C ARG A 151 7.89 12.25 -4.21
N VAL A 152 8.70 11.24 -3.83
CA VAL A 152 9.74 11.43 -2.81
C VAL A 152 10.87 12.26 -3.40
N PRO A 153 11.24 13.40 -2.79
CA PRO A 153 12.37 14.22 -3.26
C PRO A 153 13.69 13.42 -3.20
N ALA A 154 14.54 13.61 -4.20
CA ALA A 154 15.87 12.99 -4.23
C ALA A 154 16.77 13.44 -3.06
N ALA A 155 16.59 14.67 -2.58
CA ALA A 155 17.28 15.19 -1.40
C ALA A 155 16.33 15.26 -0.20
N PRO A 156 16.79 14.86 1.01
CA PRO A 156 15.99 15.01 2.22
C PRO A 156 15.60 16.47 2.44
N ASP A 157 14.36 16.71 2.89
CA ASP A 157 13.98 18.03 3.41
C ASP A 157 14.78 18.26 4.72
N PRO A 158 15.66 19.27 4.81
CA PRO A 158 16.48 19.51 6.00
C PRO A 158 15.65 19.76 7.26
N LEU A 159 14.41 20.21 7.11
CA LEU A 159 13.49 20.51 8.21
C LEU A 159 12.62 19.32 8.60
N GLY A 160 12.66 18.23 7.82
CA GLY A 160 11.75 17.12 7.98
C GLY A 160 10.27 17.50 7.79
N MET A 161 9.39 16.52 7.84
CA MET A 161 7.96 16.78 7.79
C MET A 161 7.40 17.00 9.19
N SER A 162 7.02 18.23 9.52
CA SER A 162 6.33 18.54 10.78
C SER A 162 4.91 17.97 10.80
N GLY A 163 4.34 17.80 12.02
CA GLY A 163 2.96 17.32 12.17
C GLY A 163 1.92 18.17 11.43
N THR A 164 2.14 19.49 11.31
CA THR A 164 1.25 20.40 10.55
C THR A 164 1.34 20.13 9.05
N ARG A 165 2.54 19.87 8.52
CA ARG A 165 2.72 19.52 7.09
C ARG A 165 2.07 18.16 6.77
N TRP A 166 2.18 17.18 7.67
CA TRP A 166 1.51 15.89 7.53
C TRP A 166 -0.01 16.03 7.51
N LYS A 167 -0.60 16.79 8.44
CA LYS A 167 -2.04 17.06 8.46
C LYS A 167 -2.53 17.70 7.17
N LYS A 168 -1.78 18.69 6.66
CA LYS A 168 -2.08 19.33 5.38
C LYS A 168 -2.04 18.31 4.25
N ARG A 169 -0.96 17.52 4.16
CA ARG A 169 -0.77 16.48 3.13
C ARG A 169 -1.90 15.45 3.11
N ILE A 170 -2.30 14.98 4.29
CA ILE A 170 -3.44 14.05 4.46
C ILE A 170 -4.73 14.71 3.99
N GLY A 171 -5.00 15.93 4.43
CA GLY A 171 -6.20 16.68 4.06
C GLY A 171 -6.31 16.89 2.55
N GLU A 172 -5.21 17.26 1.89
CA GLU A 172 -5.15 17.42 0.43
C GLU A 172 -5.51 16.12 -0.30
N GLN A 173 -4.91 14.99 0.10
CA GLN A 173 -5.20 13.67 -0.50
C GLN A 173 -6.66 13.26 -0.31
N LEU A 174 -7.19 13.44 0.89
CA LEU A 174 -8.59 13.10 1.17
C LEU A 174 -9.57 13.98 0.37
N THR A 175 -9.31 15.30 0.29
CA THR A 175 -10.14 16.23 -0.47
C THR A 175 -10.10 15.90 -1.95
N GLU A 176 -8.90 15.71 -2.52
CA GLU A 176 -8.75 15.35 -3.93
C GLU A 176 -9.45 14.03 -4.27
N ASN A 177 -9.29 13.02 -3.42
CA ASN A 177 -9.94 11.74 -3.59
C ASN A 177 -11.47 11.87 -3.53
N GLN A 178 -11.99 12.66 -2.60
CA GLN A 178 -13.42 12.92 -2.46
C GLN A 178 -13.97 13.65 -3.69
N ASP A 179 -13.26 14.66 -4.18
CA ASP A 179 -13.65 15.40 -5.39
C ASP A 179 -13.69 14.48 -6.63
N GLN A 180 -12.68 13.63 -6.79
CA GLN A 180 -12.64 12.64 -7.88
C GLN A 180 -13.79 11.65 -7.76
N TYR A 181 -14.12 11.22 -6.54
CA TYR A 181 -15.23 10.33 -6.29
C TYR A 181 -16.57 10.96 -6.65
N VAL A 182 -16.81 12.18 -6.17
CA VAL A 182 -18.05 12.93 -6.49
C VAL A 182 -18.17 13.18 -7.98
N LYS A 183 -17.09 13.54 -8.67
CA LYS A 183 -17.07 13.70 -10.13
C LYS A 183 -17.49 12.42 -10.85
N ARG A 184 -16.93 11.26 -10.45
CA ARG A 184 -17.32 9.96 -11.03
C ARG A 184 -18.79 9.63 -10.80
N LEU A 185 -19.38 10.06 -9.69
CA LEU A 185 -20.80 9.87 -9.41
C LEU A 185 -21.69 10.77 -10.27
N LEU A 186 -21.25 11.98 -10.58
CA LEU A 186 -22.06 12.99 -11.26
C LEU A 186 -21.86 12.99 -12.79
N ASP A 187 -20.74 12.45 -13.28
CA ASP A 187 -20.36 12.49 -14.70
C ASP A 187 -21.15 11.52 -15.61
N PRO A 188 -21.54 10.28 -15.19
CA PRO A 188 -22.34 9.43 -16.02
C PRO A 188 -23.76 9.95 -16.15
N ALA A 189 -24.33 9.94 -17.38
CA ALA A 189 -25.77 10.08 -17.56
C ALA A 189 -26.48 8.99 -16.76
N TRP A 190 -27.28 9.38 -15.79
CA TRP A 190 -28.00 8.45 -14.93
C TRP A 190 -28.95 7.59 -15.76
N ASN A 191 -28.74 6.28 -15.74
CA ASN A 191 -29.72 5.36 -16.27
C ASN A 191 -30.97 5.43 -15.39
N ALA A 192 -32.07 5.87 -15.94
CA ALA A 192 -33.34 5.90 -15.22
C ALA A 192 -33.98 4.50 -15.21
N LEU A 193 -34.25 4.00 -14.02
CA LEU A 193 -35.13 2.84 -13.85
C LEU A 193 -36.57 3.34 -13.63
N VAL A 194 -37.51 2.62 -14.21
CA VAL A 194 -38.94 2.88 -14.00
C VAL A 194 -39.45 1.92 -12.94
N VAL A 195 -39.88 2.46 -11.81
CA VAL A 195 -40.47 1.69 -10.72
C VAL A 195 -41.91 2.16 -10.56
N GLY A 196 -42.87 1.38 -11.09
CA GLY A 196 -44.26 1.82 -11.22
C GLY A 196 -44.38 3.01 -12.16
N GLU A 197 -44.93 4.14 -11.70
CA GLU A 197 -45.03 5.39 -12.45
C GLU A 197 -43.84 6.34 -12.24
N ALA A 198 -42.92 6.03 -11.35
CA ALA A 198 -41.77 6.88 -11.00
C ALA A 198 -40.51 6.51 -11.79
N LYS A 199 -39.79 7.53 -12.25
CA LYS A 199 -38.43 7.39 -12.75
C LYS A 199 -37.46 7.62 -11.60
N VAL A 200 -36.65 6.62 -11.28
CA VAL A 200 -35.64 6.68 -10.23
C VAL A 200 -34.26 6.53 -10.82
N PRO A 201 -33.22 7.08 -10.20
CA PRO A 201 -31.84 6.80 -10.61
C PRO A 201 -31.55 5.29 -10.54
N GLY A 202 -31.02 4.72 -11.62
CA GLY A 202 -30.53 3.35 -11.62
C GLY A 202 -29.15 3.24 -10.97
N GLU A 203 -28.47 2.16 -11.27
CA GLU A 203 -27.13 1.90 -10.75
C GLU A 203 -26.15 3.00 -11.23
N LEU A 204 -25.60 3.77 -10.28
CA LEU A 204 -24.72 4.90 -10.56
C LEU A 204 -23.27 4.44 -10.78
N LEU A 205 -22.84 3.44 -10.01
CA LEU A 205 -21.53 2.80 -10.08
C LEU A 205 -21.65 1.35 -9.63
N ASN A 206 -20.78 0.49 -10.15
CA ASN A 206 -20.72 -0.94 -9.76
C ASN A 206 -20.53 -1.18 -8.25
N VAL A 207 -20.12 -0.16 -7.49
CA VAL A 207 -19.91 -0.21 -6.05
C VAL A 207 -21.13 0.21 -5.23
N PHE A 208 -22.16 0.79 -5.88
CA PHE A 208 -23.45 1.11 -5.26
C PHE A 208 -24.51 0.13 -5.74
N LYS A 209 -24.79 -0.84 -4.91
CA LYS A 209 -25.92 -1.76 -5.12
C LYS A 209 -27.03 -1.37 -4.15
N CYS A 210 -28.17 -0.95 -4.67
CA CYS A 210 -29.41 -0.84 -3.88
C CYS A 210 -30.11 -2.20 -3.89
N TRP A 211 -30.31 -2.76 -2.71
CA TRP A 211 -31.04 -4.02 -2.50
C TRP A 211 -32.50 -3.74 -2.17
#